data_ee0ccba352e077b84337b46f7d1fd47b
#
_entry.id   ee0ccba352e077b84337b46f7d1fd47b
#
_cell.length_a   1.000
_cell.length_b   1.000
_cell.length_c   1.000
_cell.angle_alpha   90.00
_cell.angle_beta   90.00
_cell.angle_gamma   90.00
#
_symmetry.space_group_name_H-M   'P 1'
#
loop_
_entity.id
_entity.type
_entity.pdbx_description
1 polymer ?
#
loop_
_entity_poly.entity_id
_entity_poly.type
_entity_poly.pdbx_seq_one_letter_code
_entity_poly.pdbx_strand_id
1 'polypeptide(L)'
;MGMTAENIDTRFPNLIGGLQGGRFDITNSSMYITADRLKVIDMIPYLKSGEAILAVKGSAYQPKVPEDFCGHKIGSMAATSWLQQLQKLSTEYCVKNGLQPIAISEYGTDPQTTQAMLAHAVEAQITDAAVARGVVDKLGSKVVISSETLIYPVLNGFGVKKGNNEVRTALEKGLEKYSKTPEYAALLDKYKFQAPTADDIAALMPKP
;
A
#
# COMPACT_ATOMS: atom_id res chain seq x y z
N MET A 1 -19.52 17.86 -5.27
CA MET A 1 -19.83 18.24 -3.87
C MET A 1 -19.81 19.75 -3.65
N GLY A 2 -19.40 20.57 -4.63
CA GLY A 2 -19.35 22.03 -4.49
C GLY A 2 -18.31 22.57 -3.53
N MET A 3 -17.35 21.72 -3.12
CA MET A 3 -16.22 22.08 -2.26
C MET A 3 -14.92 22.11 -3.05
N THR A 4 -13.98 22.96 -2.63
CA THR A 4 -12.62 22.98 -3.17
C THR A 4 -11.72 22.15 -2.24
N ALA A 5 -10.91 21.27 -2.83
CA ALA A 5 -9.93 20.49 -2.07
C ALA A 5 -8.61 21.28 -1.94
N GLU A 6 -8.09 21.35 -0.73
CA GLU A 6 -6.74 21.82 -0.44
C GLU A 6 -5.84 20.60 -0.15
N ASN A 7 -4.73 20.48 -0.85
CA ASN A 7 -3.79 19.38 -0.67
C ASN A 7 -2.66 19.79 0.29
N ILE A 8 -2.52 19.04 1.37
CA ILE A 8 -1.46 19.23 2.37
C ILE A 8 -0.47 18.05 2.25
N ASP A 9 0.71 18.30 1.68
CA ASP A 9 1.75 17.28 1.57
C ASP A 9 2.21 16.84 2.95
N THR A 10 2.17 15.53 3.20
CA THR A 10 2.48 14.95 4.50
C THR A 10 3.11 13.58 4.31
N ARG A 11 4.19 13.31 5.04
CA ARG A 11 4.84 12.00 5.04
C ARG A 11 3.89 10.93 5.56
N PHE A 12 3.91 9.74 4.94
CA PHE A 12 2.99 8.64 5.24
C PHE A 12 2.89 8.29 6.74
N PRO A 13 4.00 8.19 7.52
CA PRO A 13 3.92 7.90 8.95
C PRO A 13 3.13 8.93 9.78
N ASN A 14 2.99 10.16 9.26
CA ASN A 14 2.34 11.27 9.98
C ASN A 14 0.86 11.44 9.60
N LEU A 15 0.33 10.65 8.67
CA LEU A 15 -1.03 10.83 8.16
C LEU A 15 -2.09 10.62 9.23
N ILE A 16 -2.04 9.50 9.97
CA ILE A 16 -3.04 9.20 10.99
C ILE A 16 -2.98 10.22 12.13
N GLY A 17 -1.78 10.56 12.60
CA GLY A 17 -1.62 11.57 13.64
C GLY A 17 -2.09 12.95 13.22
N GLY A 18 -1.83 13.36 11.97
CA GLY A 18 -2.31 14.62 11.41
C GLY A 18 -3.84 14.67 11.31
N LEU A 19 -4.47 13.57 10.89
CA LEU A 19 -5.92 13.42 10.83
C LEU A 19 -6.58 13.51 12.23
N GLN A 20 -6.03 12.77 13.19
CA GLN A 20 -6.51 12.82 14.58
C GLN A 20 -6.36 14.19 15.21
N GLY A 21 -5.25 14.88 14.94
CA GLY A 21 -4.96 16.23 15.41
C GLY A 21 -5.74 17.34 14.68
N GLY A 22 -6.54 17.01 13.65
CA GLY A 22 -7.33 18.00 12.90
C GLY A 22 -6.49 18.88 11.97
N ARG A 23 -5.30 18.44 11.59
CA ARG A 23 -4.45 19.17 10.60
C ARG A 23 -5.06 19.15 9.19
N PHE A 24 -5.84 18.11 8.89
CA PHE A 24 -6.61 17.92 7.67
C PHE A 24 -7.77 16.97 7.96
N ASP A 25 -8.78 16.97 7.09
CA ASP A 25 -10.03 16.24 7.31
C ASP A 25 -10.02 14.83 6.71
N ILE A 26 -9.16 14.60 5.70
CA ILE A 26 -9.13 13.37 4.90
C ILE A 26 -7.68 12.98 4.62
N THR A 27 -7.37 11.69 4.67
CA THR A 27 -6.15 11.15 4.04
C THR A 27 -6.47 10.58 2.67
N ASN A 28 -5.70 10.99 1.65
CA ASN A 28 -5.80 10.47 0.28
C ASN A 28 -4.42 9.99 -0.18
N SER A 29 -4.06 8.78 0.22
CA SER A 29 -2.69 8.26 0.09
C SER A 29 -2.63 6.79 -0.32
N SER A 30 -3.71 6.24 -0.86
CA SER A 30 -3.82 4.79 -1.11
C SER A 30 -3.56 3.93 0.14
N MET A 31 -4.00 4.43 1.30
CA MET A 31 -3.76 3.76 2.58
C MET A 31 -4.55 2.46 2.65
N TYR A 32 -3.88 1.34 2.95
CA TYR A 32 -4.52 0.05 3.13
C TYR A 32 -5.44 0.05 4.36
N ILE A 33 -6.64 -0.52 4.20
CA ILE A 33 -7.59 -0.69 5.30
C ILE A 33 -7.14 -1.89 6.13
N THR A 34 -6.78 -1.65 7.39
CA THR A 34 -6.39 -2.71 8.33
C THR A 34 -7.23 -2.61 9.61
N ALA A 35 -7.36 -3.73 10.34
CA ALA A 35 -8.09 -3.76 11.61
C ALA A 35 -7.55 -2.72 12.59
N ASP A 36 -6.22 -2.58 12.70
CA ASP A 36 -5.61 -1.62 13.63
C ASP A 36 -5.89 -0.17 13.24
N ARG A 37 -5.89 0.16 11.96
CA ARG A 37 -6.27 1.50 11.49
C ARG A 37 -7.73 1.80 11.77
N LEU A 38 -8.62 0.82 11.55
CA LEU A 38 -10.06 0.98 11.85
C LEU A 38 -10.36 1.20 13.34
N LYS A 39 -9.48 0.84 14.27
CA LYS A 39 -9.63 1.17 15.69
C LYS A 39 -9.49 2.67 15.95
N VAL A 40 -8.69 3.38 15.15
CA VAL A 40 -8.28 4.77 15.43
C VAL A 40 -8.78 5.81 14.43
N ILE A 41 -9.16 5.39 13.22
CA ILE A 41 -9.77 6.22 12.16
C ILE A 41 -10.91 5.47 11.50
N ASP A 42 -11.84 6.17 10.86
CA ASP A 42 -12.81 5.56 9.94
C ASP A 42 -12.23 5.56 8.54
N MET A 43 -12.52 4.52 7.75
CA MET A 43 -11.98 4.39 6.40
C MET A 43 -13.07 4.05 5.39
N ILE A 44 -13.00 4.67 4.22
CA ILE A 44 -13.95 4.50 3.12
C ILE A 44 -13.20 3.85 1.96
N PRO A 45 -13.54 2.60 1.58
CA PRO A 45 -12.86 1.91 0.49
C PRO A 45 -13.14 2.59 -0.85
N TYR A 46 -12.10 2.79 -1.66
CA TYR A 46 -12.24 3.37 -3.00
C TYR A 46 -11.42 2.66 -4.07
N LEU A 47 -10.45 1.84 -3.69
CA LEU A 47 -9.64 1.04 -4.59
C LEU A 47 -9.43 -0.37 -4.01
N LYS A 48 -9.17 -1.33 -4.91
CA LYS A 48 -8.59 -2.62 -4.59
C LYS A 48 -7.16 -2.67 -5.12
N SER A 49 -6.22 -3.08 -4.30
CA SER A 49 -4.82 -3.26 -4.63
C SER A 49 -4.25 -4.48 -3.90
N GLY A 50 -2.98 -4.54 -3.79
CA GLY A 50 -2.18 -5.51 -3.04
C GLY A 50 -0.72 -5.14 -3.18
N GLU A 51 0.14 -6.06 -2.80
CA GLU A 51 1.58 -5.85 -2.82
C GLU A 51 2.23 -6.52 -4.03
N ALA A 52 3.41 -6.05 -4.38
CA ALA A 52 4.27 -6.64 -5.38
C ALA A 52 5.74 -6.58 -4.92
N ILE A 53 6.53 -7.48 -5.47
CA ILE A 53 7.97 -7.55 -5.20
C ILE A 53 8.71 -6.93 -6.39
N LEU A 54 9.57 -5.96 -6.09
CA LEU A 54 10.52 -5.42 -7.04
C LEU A 54 11.90 -6.02 -6.82
N ALA A 55 12.57 -6.37 -7.90
CA ALA A 55 13.96 -6.81 -7.91
C ALA A 55 14.76 -6.08 -8.99
N VAL A 56 16.08 -6.10 -8.89
CA VAL A 56 16.97 -5.62 -9.96
C VAL A 56 16.86 -6.57 -11.13
N LYS A 57 16.61 -6.03 -12.31
CA LYS A 57 16.47 -6.84 -13.54
C LYS A 57 17.77 -7.56 -13.86
N GLY A 58 17.68 -8.88 -14.05
CA GLY A 58 18.84 -9.73 -14.33
C GLY A 58 19.67 -10.11 -13.11
N SER A 59 19.26 -9.71 -11.89
CA SER A 59 19.88 -10.24 -10.66
C SER A 59 19.59 -11.74 -10.50
N ALA A 60 20.49 -12.45 -9.83
CA ALA A 60 20.30 -13.86 -9.51
C ALA A 60 19.13 -14.08 -8.53
N TYR A 61 18.86 -13.09 -7.67
CA TYR A 61 17.78 -13.13 -6.71
C TYR A 61 16.57 -12.33 -7.23
N GLN A 62 15.53 -13.06 -7.59
CA GLN A 62 14.23 -12.52 -8.04
C GLN A 62 13.12 -13.29 -7.34
N PRO A 63 12.79 -12.94 -6.07
CA PRO A 63 11.79 -13.64 -5.28
C PRO A 63 10.41 -13.54 -5.93
N LYS A 64 9.66 -14.64 -5.89
CA LYS A 64 8.33 -14.75 -6.52
C LYS A 64 7.21 -14.62 -5.50
N VAL A 65 7.45 -15.09 -4.29
CA VAL A 65 6.52 -15.11 -3.17
C VAL A 65 7.20 -14.58 -1.91
N PRO A 66 6.43 -14.13 -0.91
CA PRO A 66 7.00 -13.59 0.32
C PRO A 66 7.91 -14.57 1.07
N GLU A 67 7.64 -15.86 0.98
CA GLU A 67 8.43 -16.92 1.64
C GLU A 67 9.89 -16.99 1.14
N ASP A 68 10.12 -16.53 -0.11
CA ASP A 68 11.48 -16.45 -0.68
C ASP A 68 12.35 -15.40 0.03
N PHE A 69 11.76 -14.54 0.88
CA PHE A 69 12.50 -13.52 1.62
C PHE A 69 13.33 -14.05 2.79
N CYS A 70 13.08 -15.29 3.24
CA CYS A 70 13.80 -15.86 4.38
C CYS A 70 15.31 -15.90 4.14
N GLY A 71 16.09 -15.26 5.02
CA GLY A 71 17.55 -15.15 4.91
C GLY A 71 18.06 -14.02 4.02
N HIS A 72 17.15 -13.26 3.37
CA HIS A 72 17.50 -12.19 2.44
C HIS A 72 17.30 -10.80 3.05
N LYS A 73 17.94 -9.80 2.46
CA LYS A 73 17.84 -8.41 2.88
C LYS A 73 16.79 -7.67 2.06
N ILE A 74 15.65 -7.35 2.68
CA ILE A 74 14.47 -6.79 2.02
C ILE A 74 14.21 -5.37 2.46
N GLY A 75 14.01 -4.48 1.49
CA GLY A 75 13.66 -3.08 1.72
C GLY A 75 12.15 -2.88 1.77
N SER A 76 11.69 -2.01 2.68
CA SER A 76 10.30 -1.63 2.81
C SER A 76 10.16 -0.18 3.25
N MET A 77 9.04 0.46 2.91
CA MET A 77 8.70 1.78 3.42
C MET A 77 8.18 1.67 4.86
N ALA A 78 8.65 2.56 5.74
CA ALA A 78 8.28 2.62 7.14
C ALA A 78 6.78 2.90 7.34
N ALA A 79 6.22 2.40 8.46
CA ALA A 79 4.83 2.56 8.90
C ALA A 79 3.77 1.97 7.94
N THR A 80 4.16 1.10 7.03
CA THR A 80 3.25 0.42 6.11
C THR A 80 2.73 -0.89 6.70
N SER A 81 1.60 -1.38 6.19
CA SER A 81 1.08 -2.68 6.57
C SER A 81 1.95 -3.83 6.04
N TRP A 82 2.55 -3.65 4.87
CA TRP A 82 3.46 -4.67 4.32
C TRP A 82 4.77 -4.77 5.10
N LEU A 83 5.25 -3.69 5.73
CA LEU A 83 6.35 -3.80 6.68
C LEU A 83 5.97 -4.70 7.89
N GLN A 84 4.77 -4.52 8.44
CA GLN A 84 4.28 -5.36 9.53
C GLN A 84 4.12 -6.82 9.10
N GLN A 85 3.61 -7.07 7.90
CA GLN A 85 3.49 -8.42 7.33
C GLN A 85 4.87 -9.05 7.12
N LEU A 86 5.85 -8.29 6.66
CA LEU A 86 7.22 -8.74 6.48
C LEU A 86 7.87 -9.14 7.83
N GLN A 87 7.66 -8.33 8.88
CA GLN A 87 8.11 -8.63 10.25
C GLN A 87 7.46 -9.91 10.78
N LYS A 88 6.14 -10.05 10.56
CA LYS A 88 5.39 -11.23 10.94
C LYS A 88 5.85 -12.48 10.19
N LEU A 89 6.06 -12.39 8.88
CA LEU A 89 6.59 -13.47 8.06
C LEU A 89 7.97 -13.93 8.55
N SER A 90 8.85 -12.98 8.87
CA SER A 90 10.18 -13.29 9.40
C SER A 90 10.13 -14.12 10.68
N THR A 91 9.24 -13.76 11.62
CA THR A 91 9.14 -14.44 12.92
C THR A 91 8.27 -15.70 12.89
N GLU A 92 7.10 -15.63 12.22
CA GLU A 92 6.09 -16.68 12.29
C GLU A 92 6.24 -17.74 11.20
N TYR A 93 6.97 -17.45 10.13
CA TYR A 93 7.25 -18.42 9.08
C TYR A 93 8.74 -18.77 9.03
N CYS A 94 9.63 -17.81 8.74
CA CYS A 94 11.05 -18.13 8.55
C CYS A 94 11.65 -18.78 9.80
N VAL A 95 11.60 -18.11 10.95
CA VAL A 95 12.20 -18.61 12.19
C VAL A 95 11.52 -19.89 12.68
N LYS A 96 10.18 -19.95 12.65
CA LYS A 96 9.45 -21.17 13.09
C LYS A 96 9.74 -22.40 12.23
N ASN A 97 10.11 -22.21 10.97
CA ASN A 97 10.50 -23.30 10.07
C ASN A 97 12.02 -23.55 10.03
N GLY A 98 12.79 -22.96 10.95
CA GLY A 98 14.24 -23.13 11.02
C GLY A 98 15.02 -22.42 9.91
N LEU A 99 14.37 -21.51 9.17
CA LEU A 99 14.99 -20.68 8.15
C LEU A 99 15.59 -19.42 8.80
N GLN A 100 16.55 -18.80 8.11
CA GLN A 100 17.12 -17.53 8.57
C GLN A 100 16.04 -16.42 8.56
N PRO A 101 16.02 -15.52 9.54
CA PRO A 101 15.10 -14.40 9.55
C PRO A 101 15.34 -13.46 8.37
N ILE A 102 14.33 -12.69 8.00
CA ILE A 102 14.44 -11.65 6.98
C ILE A 102 15.23 -10.47 7.57
N ALA A 103 16.28 -10.02 6.88
CA ALA A 103 17.00 -8.80 7.24
C ALA A 103 16.24 -7.58 6.67
N ILE A 104 15.36 -6.98 7.48
CA ILE A 104 14.49 -5.89 7.06
C ILE A 104 15.23 -4.56 7.14
N SER A 105 15.18 -3.76 6.07
CA SER A 105 15.67 -2.38 6.03
C SER A 105 14.52 -1.43 5.74
N GLU A 106 14.31 -0.46 6.63
CA GLU A 106 13.21 0.50 6.56
C GLU A 106 13.67 1.83 5.97
N TYR A 107 12.85 2.41 5.11
CA TYR A 107 13.11 3.69 4.44
C TYR A 107 11.93 4.63 4.61
N GLY A 108 12.16 5.93 4.55
CA GLY A 108 11.13 6.94 4.73
C GLY A 108 10.15 7.07 3.54
N THR A 109 10.56 6.59 2.35
CA THR A 109 9.75 6.65 1.11
C THR A 109 10.07 5.48 0.19
N ASP A 110 9.11 5.09 -0.67
CA ASP A 110 9.33 4.07 -1.71
C ASP A 110 10.48 4.42 -2.68
N PRO A 111 10.64 5.67 -3.17
CA PRO A 111 11.80 6.03 -3.97
C PRO A 111 13.15 5.77 -3.28
N GLN A 112 13.25 6.03 -1.97
CA GLN A 112 14.46 5.72 -1.20
C GLN A 112 14.71 4.21 -1.13
N THR A 113 13.65 3.41 -0.93
CA THR A 113 13.73 1.95 -0.94
C THR A 113 14.20 1.43 -2.31
N THR A 114 13.61 1.97 -3.40
CA THR A 114 14.01 1.61 -4.77
C THR A 114 15.48 1.96 -5.05
N GLN A 115 15.95 3.13 -4.61
CA GLN A 115 17.34 3.51 -4.77
C GLN A 115 18.29 2.60 -3.98
N ALA A 116 17.90 2.20 -2.77
CA ALA A 116 18.68 1.26 -1.96
C ALA A 116 18.77 -0.12 -2.65
N MET A 117 17.70 -0.59 -3.28
CA MET A 117 17.70 -1.83 -4.07
C MET A 117 18.61 -1.71 -5.30
N LEU A 118 18.54 -0.61 -6.04
CA LEU A 118 19.42 -0.37 -7.20
C LEU A 118 20.89 -0.23 -6.82
N ALA A 119 21.18 0.23 -5.61
CA ALA A 119 22.52 0.32 -5.03
C ALA A 119 22.97 -0.99 -4.35
N HIS A 120 22.18 -2.07 -4.44
CA HIS A 120 22.42 -3.37 -3.79
C HIS A 120 22.54 -3.28 -2.25
N ALA A 121 22.01 -2.23 -1.63
CA ALA A 121 21.93 -2.13 -0.17
C ALA A 121 20.84 -3.07 0.40
N VAL A 122 19.83 -3.39 -0.40
CA VAL A 122 18.85 -4.47 -0.20
C VAL A 122 18.72 -5.29 -1.49
N GLU A 123 18.28 -6.54 -1.39
CA GLU A 123 18.22 -7.48 -2.52
C GLU A 123 16.91 -7.39 -3.29
N ALA A 124 15.82 -7.03 -2.59
CA ALA A 124 14.50 -6.80 -3.17
C ALA A 124 13.74 -5.74 -2.36
N GLN A 125 12.65 -5.22 -2.94
CA GLN A 125 11.72 -4.30 -2.29
C GLN A 125 10.32 -4.90 -2.33
N ILE A 126 9.59 -4.83 -1.21
CA ILE A 126 8.14 -5.05 -1.19
C ILE A 126 7.43 -3.70 -1.11
N THR A 127 6.41 -3.50 -1.94
CA THR A 127 5.67 -2.23 -2.02
C THR A 127 4.26 -2.45 -2.59
N ASP A 128 3.42 -1.41 -2.61
CA ASP A 128 2.12 -1.45 -3.29
C ASP A 128 2.29 -1.76 -4.79
N ALA A 129 1.42 -2.59 -5.33
CA ALA A 129 1.51 -3.05 -6.72
C ALA A 129 1.38 -1.92 -7.76
N ALA A 130 0.66 -0.84 -7.46
CA ALA A 130 0.58 0.31 -8.36
C ALA A 130 1.88 1.14 -8.32
N VAL A 131 2.48 1.27 -7.12
CA VAL A 131 3.81 1.87 -6.97
C VAL A 131 4.83 1.06 -7.76
N ALA A 132 4.83 -0.27 -7.61
CA ALA A 132 5.73 -1.17 -8.34
C ALA A 132 5.59 -1.00 -9.87
N ARG A 133 4.37 -0.96 -10.39
CA ARG A 133 4.12 -0.68 -11.83
C ARG A 133 4.69 0.67 -12.25
N GLY A 134 4.43 1.73 -11.48
CA GLY A 134 4.96 3.05 -11.77
C GLY A 134 6.51 3.12 -11.73
N VAL A 135 7.15 2.31 -10.89
CA VAL A 135 8.62 2.17 -10.88
C VAL A 135 9.09 1.45 -12.14
N VAL A 136 8.44 0.36 -12.55
CA VAL A 136 8.78 -0.37 -13.78
C VAL A 136 8.55 0.49 -15.02
N ASP A 137 7.48 1.26 -15.09
CA ASP A 137 7.21 2.18 -16.21
C ASP A 137 8.34 3.20 -16.38
N LYS A 138 8.93 3.67 -15.29
CA LYS A 138 10.03 4.65 -15.31
C LYS A 138 11.42 4.03 -15.44
N LEU A 139 11.63 2.86 -14.87
CA LEU A 139 12.94 2.24 -14.69
C LEU A 139 13.01 0.79 -15.23
N GLY A 140 12.12 0.40 -16.15
CA GLY A 140 11.97 -0.98 -16.62
C GLY A 140 13.19 -1.60 -17.30
N SER A 141 14.21 -0.80 -17.63
CA SER A 141 15.52 -1.33 -18.05
C SER A 141 16.35 -1.86 -16.88
N LYS A 142 16.06 -1.41 -15.63
CA LYS A 142 16.84 -1.69 -14.43
C LYS A 142 16.11 -2.53 -13.39
N VAL A 143 14.77 -2.51 -13.40
CA VAL A 143 13.93 -3.17 -12.39
C VAL A 143 12.89 -4.06 -13.03
N VAL A 144 12.39 -5.02 -12.27
CA VAL A 144 11.30 -5.91 -12.66
C VAL A 144 10.38 -6.16 -11.46
N ILE A 145 9.08 -6.31 -11.72
CA ILE A 145 8.19 -6.95 -10.76
C ILE A 145 8.45 -8.45 -10.85
N SER A 146 9.00 -9.02 -9.79
CA SER A 146 9.36 -10.43 -9.77
C SER A 146 8.24 -11.35 -9.27
N SER A 147 7.28 -10.83 -8.48
CA SER A 147 6.09 -11.58 -8.08
C SER A 147 5.18 -11.85 -9.27
N GLU A 148 4.71 -13.09 -9.41
CA GLU A 148 3.86 -13.51 -10.53
C GLU A 148 2.40 -13.11 -10.35
N THR A 149 1.98 -12.99 -9.09
CA THR A 149 0.61 -12.65 -8.70
C THR A 149 0.61 -11.47 -7.74
N LEU A 150 -0.57 -10.87 -7.57
CA LEU A 150 -0.78 -9.86 -6.56
C LEU A 150 -0.68 -10.50 -5.16
N ILE A 151 0.22 -9.96 -4.34
CA ILE A 151 0.47 -10.43 -2.99
C ILE A 151 -0.49 -9.71 -2.04
N TYR A 152 -1.08 -10.42 -1.09
CA TYR A 152 -1.96 -9.90 -0.05
C TYR A 152 -3.00 -8.89 -0.57
N PRO A 153 -4.00 -9.32 -1.38
CA PRO A 153 -5.05 -8.42 -1.87
C PRO A 153 -5.72 -7.66 -0.72
N VAL A 154 -5.96 -6.36 -0.92
CA VAL A 154 -6.44 -5.46 0.13
C VAL A 154 -7.28 -4.32 -0.44
N LEU A 155 -8.13 -3.72 0.40
CA LEU A 155 -8.82 -2.49 0.09
C LEU A 155 -7.99 -1.27 0.50
N ASN A 156 -7.96 -0.26 -0.36
CA ASN A 156 -7.40 1.05 -0.06
C ASN A 156 -8.54 2.01 0.27
N GLY A 157 -8.35 2.83 1.29
CA GLY A 157 -9.40 3.71 1.78
C GLY A 157 -8.94 5.16 1.97
N PHE A 158 -9.90 6.08 1.80
CA PHE A 158 -9.79 7.40 2.42
C PHE A 158 -9.90 7.23 3.93
N GLY A 159 -8.99 7.85 4.69
CA GLY A 159 -9.12 7.94 6.14
C GLY A 159 -9.83 9.23 6.53
N VAL A 160 -10.71 9.14 7.51
CA VAL A 160 -11.36 10.27 8.17
C VAL A 160 -11.22 10.12 9.68
N LYS A 161 -11.24 11.25 10.41
CA LYS A 161 -11.17 11.21 11.87
C LYS A 161 -12.31 10.34 12.42
N LYS A 162 -11.99 9.47 13.37
CA LYS A 162 -12.94 8.56 14.00
C LYS A 162 -14.17 9.31 14.50
N GLY A 163 -15.36 8.86 14.06
CA GLY A 163 -16.64 9.45 14.44
C GLY A 163 -17.01 10.75 13.70
N ASN A 164 -16.20 11.24 12.77
CA ASN A 164 -16.59 12.39 11.92
C ASN A 164 -17.56 11.94 10.82
N ASN A 165 -18.82 11.72 11.20
CA ASN A 165 -19.86 11.21 10.31
C ASN A 165 -20.23 12.20 9.19
N GLU A 166 -20.03 13.50 9.39
CA GLU A 166 -20.32 14.52 8.37
C GLU A 166 -19.38 14.34 7.16
N VAL A 167 -18.06 14.39 7.39
CA VAL A 167 -17.04 14.21 6.35
C VAL A 167 -17.15 12.84 5.72
N ARG A 168 -17.31 11.79 6.53
CA ARG A 168 -17.50 10.42 6.07
C ARG A 168 -18.67 10.30 5.09
N THR A 169 -19.87 10.76 5.49
CA THR A 169 -21.07 10.67 4.65
C THR A 169 -20.93 11.50 3.37
N ALA A 170 -20.29 12.67 3.45
CA ALA A 170 -20.04 13.50 2.29
C ALA A 170 -19.13 12.79 1.26
N LEU A 171 -18.05 12.13 1.73
CA LEU A 171 -17.14 11.36 0.89
C LEU A 171 -17.81 10.12 0.28
N GLU A 172 -18.58 9.35 1.08
CA GLU A 172 -19.30 8.17 0.59
C GLU A 172 -20.26 8.55 -0.55
N LYS A 173 -21.06 9.61 -0.36
CA LYS A 173 -21.97 10.13 -1.41
C LYS A 173 -21.22 10.68 -2.62
N GLY A 174 -20.09 11.35 -2.39
CA GLY A 174 -19.25 11.88 -3.47
C GLY A 174 -18.64 10.76 -4.31
N LEU A 175 -18.09 9.75 -3.66
CA LEU A 175 -17.51 8.58 -4.29
C LEU A 175 -18.56 7.77 -5.06
N GLU A 176 -19.75 7.55 -4.47
CA GLU A 176 -20.85 6.85 -5.14
C GLU A 176 -21.26 7.54 -6.45
N LYS A 177 -21.32 8.88 -6.48
CA LYS A 177 -21.60 9.63 -7.71
C LYS A 177 -20.44 9.55 -8.70
N TYR A 178 -19.22 9.77 -8.23
CA TYR A 178 -18.02 9.79 -9.07
C TYR A 178 -17.72 8.43 -9.68
N SER A 179 -17.92 7.34 -8.93
CA SER A 179 -17.67 5.97 -9.42
C SER A 179 -18.53 5.56 -10.63
N LYS A 180 -19.62 6.29 -10.90
CA LYS A 180 -20.51 6.05 -12.06
C LYS A 180 -20.10 6.87 -13.29
N THR A 181 -19.04 7.66 -13.22
CA THR A 181 -18.60 8.55 -14.32
C THR A 181 -17.54 7.89 -15.20
N PRO A 182 -17.50 8.27 -16.50
CA PRO A 182 -16.43 7.80 -17.40
C PRO A 182 -15.02 8.21 -16.93
N GLU A 183 -14.90 9.36 -16.27
CA GLU A 183 -13.64 9.88 -15.74
C GLU A 183 -13.06 8.98 -14.67
N TYR A 184 -13.91 8.39 -13.81
CA TYR A 184 -13.48 7.43 -12.81
C TYR A 184 -12.93 6.16 -13.47
N ALA A 185 -13.64 5.61 -14.45
CA ALA A 185 -13.18 4.43 -15.18
C ALA A 185 -11.85 4.69 -15.91
N ALA A 186 -11.70 5.85 -16.56
CA ALA A 186 -10.48 6.25 -17.23
C ALA A 186 -9.30 6.42 -16.24
N LEU A 187 -9.58 6.94 -15.04
CA LEU A 187 -8.56 7.07 -13.99
C LEU A 187 -8.06 5.70 -13.51
N LEU A 188 -8.98 4.78 -13.26
CA LEU A 188 -8.63 3.41 -12.86
C LEU A 188 -7.79 2.71 -13.94
N ASP A 189 -8.20 2.80 -15.21
CA ASP A 189 -7.45 2.20 -16.32
C ASP A 189 -6.07 2.80 -16.47
N LYS A 190 -5.96 4.12 -16.40
CA LYS A 190 -4.67 4.84 -16.47
C LYS A 190 -3.65 4.35 -15.45
N TYR A 191 -4.09 4.10 -14.22
CA TYR A 191 -3.21 3.69 -13.13
C TYR A 191 -3.26 2.18 -12.84
N LYS A 192 -4.01 1.42 -13.66
CA LYS A 192 -4.18 -0.04 -13.51
C LYS A 192 -4.71 -0.45 -12.13
N PHE A 193 -5.57 0.39 -11.58
CA PHE A 193 -6.32 0.08 -10.37
C PHE A 193 -7.65 -0.60 -10.70
N GLN A 194 -8.24 -1.23 -9.69
CA GLN A 194 -9.58 -1.82 -9.76
C GLN A 194 -10.51 -1.14 -8.75
N ALA A 195 -11.74 -0.89 -9.17
CA ALA A 195 -12.80 -0.53 -8.22
C ALA A 195 -13.10 -1.77 -7.35
N PRO A 196 -13.29 -1.60 -6.03
CA PRO A 196 -13.73 -2.72 -5.20
C PRO A 196 -15.17 -3.08 -5.55
N THR A 197 -15.43 -4.37 -5.71
CA THR A 197 -16.81 -4.91 -5.83
C THR A 197 -17.44 -5.07 -4.43
N ALA A 198 -18.74 -5.32 -4.37
CA ALA A 198 -19.40 -5.65 -3.11
C ALA A 198 -18.79 -6.90 -2.46
N ASP A 199 -18.45 -7.91 -3.28
CA ASP A 199 -17.80 -9.14 -2.80
C ASP A 199 -16.37 -8.87 -2.28
N ASP A 200 -15.60 -8.00 -2.95
CA ASP A 200 -14.30 -7.59 -2.45
C ASP A 200 -14.42 -6.90 -1.09
N ILE A 201 -15.39 -6.01 -0.93
CA ILE A 201 -15.62 -5.32 0.35
C ILE A 201 -16.03 -6.34 1.42
N ALA A 202 -16.93 -7.28 1.11
CA ALA A 202 -17.35 -8.31 2.05
C ALA A 202 -16.18 -9.24 2.48
N ALA A 203 -15.29 -9.58 1.54
CA ALA A 203 -14.19 -10.51 1.77
C ALA A 203 -12.96 -9.85 2.42
N LEU A 204 -12.65 -8.59 2.04
CA LEU A 204 -11.38 -7.94 2.38
C LEU A 204 -11.52 -6.83 3.45
N MET A 205 -12.75 -6.40 3.80
CA MET A 205 -12.94 -5.41 4.86
C MET A 205 -12.63 -6.05 6.23
N PRO A 206 -11.55 -5.63 6.90
CA PRO A 206 -11.22 -6.20 8.20
C PRO A 206 -12.24 -5.73 9.26
N LYS A 207 -12.44 -6.57 10.26
CA LYS A 207 -13.18 -6.16 11.47
C LYS A 207 -12.22 -5.42 12.40
N PRO A 208 -12.64 -4.28 12.99
CA PRO A 208 -11.81 -3.49 13.91
C PRO A 208 -11.47 -4.22 15.20
#